data_ba3e9531fc85dcae07107db2f0c5109e
#
_entry.id   ba3e9531fc85dcae07107db2f0c5109e
#
_cell.length_a   1.000
_cell.length_b   1.000
_cell.length_c   1.000
_cell.angle_alpha   90.00
_cell.angle_beta   90.00
_cell.angle_gamma   90.00
#
_symmetry.space_group_name_H-M   'P 1'
#
loop_
_entity.id
_entity.type
_entity.pdbx_description
1 polymer ?
#
loop_
_entity_poly.entity_id
_entity_poly.type
_entity_poly.pdbx_seq_one_letter_code
_entity_poly.pdbx_strand_id
1 'polypeptide(L)'
;MVSLNTFWQIEFLGNEVREWAIALATFLVTLTVLPIVKRFISARRRRWAERETQTQHVGASAHHAIGLTALLIERTSWLFLWAVAVYLASRDLTFPPRVERFLTIGIVLLFWMQVGLWAVTSVRYAIDLRRKSSAGLDELLTSSIDVILFVAGLVIWAMVLLLALDNLGVEIKPLLAGLGIGGIAVALAVQTVLSDLLASLSIALDKPFGIGDFLTVGESQGTVEHIGVKSTRLRSLTGEQLIMGNTDILKSRVRNYGRMRERRAVFQFGVSYQTDPEALAAIPGEVRRIIEATPDTRFDRCHFLTYGETTLQFETVFYVTKPDFNTYADAQQKINLAIFERLRAMNVSLNPPARNVVRLEQEQGPRSNAPEETQSLRT
;
A
#
# COMPACT_ATOMS: atom_id res chain seq x y z
N MET A 1 -59.56 -38.14 -49.98
CA MET A 1 -59.15 -38.03 -48.58
C MET A 1 -57.65 -38.30 -48.52
N VAL A 2 -56.82 -37.27 -48.37
CA VAL A 2 -55.39 -37.45 -48.13
C VAL A 2 -55.31 -38.10 -46.77
N SER A 3 -54.70 -39.30 -46.70
CA SER A 3 -54.58 -40.02 -45.43
C SER A 3 -53.77 -39.18 -44.46
N LEU A 4 -54.08 -39.10 -43.17
CA LEU A 4 -53.39 -38.38 -42.12
C LEU A 4 -51.89 -38.66 -42.19
N ASN A 5 -51.45 -39.88 -42.61
CA ASN A 5 -50.03 -40.23 -42.76
C ASN A 5 -49.31 -39.45 -43.88
N THR A 6 -49.99 -39.10 -44.95
CA THR A 6 -49.44 -38.40 -46.12
C THR A 6 -49.21 -36.89 -45.78
N PHE A 7 -50.00 -36.31 -44.87
CA PHE A 7 -49.88 -34.95 -44.40
C PHE A 7 -48.57 -34.73 -43.58
N TRP A 8 -48.19 -35.69 -42.78
CA TRP A 8 -46.96 -35.60 -41.93
C TRP A 8 -45.69 -35.77 -42.73
N GLN A 9 -45.74 -36.29 -43.98
CA GLN A 9 -44.58 -36.49 -44.87
C GLN A 9 -44.43 -35.39 -45.91
N ILE A 10 -45.19 -34.30 -45.84
CA ILE A 10 -45.02 -33.12 -46.71
C ILE A 10 -43.74 -32.40 -46.28
N GLU A 11 -42.85 -32.25 -47.22
CA GLU A 11 -41.59 -31.48 -46.99
C GLU A 11 -41.87 -29.99 -47.16
N PHE A 12 -41.47 -29.21 -46.13
CA PHE A 12 -41.43 -27.74 -46.16
C PHE A 12 -40.05 -27.23 -45.73
N LEU A 13 -39.36 -26.49 -46.62
CA LEU A 13 -38.01 -26.00 -46.40
C LEU A 13 -36.98 -27.12 -46.08
N GLY A 14 -37.16 -28.33 -46.67
CA GLY A 14 -36.24 -29.45 -46.46
C GLY A 14 -36.46 -30.26 -45.18
N ASN A 15 -37.56 -30.02 -44.47
CA ASN A 15 -37.95 -30.74 -43.26
C ASN A 15 -39.39 -31.25 -43.38
N GLU A 16 -39.70 -32.40 -42.79
CA GLU A 16 -41.06 -32.92 -42.72
C GLU A 16 -41.95 -32.06 -41.79
N VAL A 17 -43.24 -31.96 -42.09
CA VAL A 17 -44.24 -31.30 -41.22
C VAL A 17 -44.18 -31.85 -39.80
N ARG A 18 -43.86 -33.09 -39.60
CA ARG A 18 -43.71 -33.76 -38.32
C ARG A 18 -42.52 -33.11 -37.54
N GLU A 19 -41.38 -32.81 -38.17
CA GLU A 19 -40.21 -32.19 -37.54
C GLU A 19 -40.52 -30.77 -37.12
N TRP A 20 -41.23 -30.01 -37.96
CA TRP A 20 -41.74 -28.68 -37.60
C TRP A 20 -42.70 -28.69 -36.42
N ALA A 21 -43.61 -29.71 -36.34
CA ALA A 21 -44.52 -29.84 -35.21
C ALA A 21 -43.77 -30.15 -33.91
N ILE A 22 -42.76 -31.01 -33.96
CA ILE A 22 -41.88 -31.31 -32.79
C ILE A 22 -41.11 -30.06 -32.35
N ALA A 23 -40.50 -29.36 -33.30
CA ALA A 23 -39.77 -28.13 -33.02
C ALA A 23 -40.66 -27.05 -32.38
N LEU A 24 -41.87 -26.85 -32.91
CA LEU A 24 -42.82 -25.90 -32.35
C LEU A 24 -43.28 -26.33 -30.95
N ALA A 25 -43.52 -27.61 -30.71
CA ALA A 25 -43.88 -28.13 -29.39
C ALA A 25 -42.72 -27.92 -28.39
N THR A 26 -41.48 -28.24 -28.77
CA THR A 26 -40.27 -28.04 -27.97
C THR A 26 -40.06 -26.53 -27.65
N PHE A 27 -40.26 -25.67 -28.64
CA PHE A 27 -40.19 -24.22 -28.47
C PHE A 27 -41.24 -23.73 -27.44
N LEU A 28 -42.50 -24.10 -27.59
CA LEU A 28 -43.57 -23.65 -26.70
C LEU A 28 -43.41 -24.22 -25.28
N VAL A 29 -43.00 -25.47 -25.14
CA VAL A 29 -42.70 -26.08 -23.83
C VAL A 29 -41.56 -25.35 -23.15
N THR A 30 -40.45 -25.13 -23.85
CA THR A 30 -39.30 -24.44 -23.31
C THR A 30 -39.65 -23.01 -22.92
N LEU A 31 -40.36 -22.28 -23.77
CA LEU A 31 -40.78 -20.91 -23.57
C LEU A 31 -41.76 -20.75 -22.39
N THR A 32 -42.52 -21.80 -22.04
CA THR A 32 -43.43 -21.78 -20.89
C THR A 32 -42.75 -22.26 -19.61
N VAL A 33 -41.96 -23.32 -19.67
CA VAL A 33 -41.33 -23.96 -18.50
C VAL A 33 -40.23 -23.07 -17.92
N LEU A 34 -39.30 -22.52 -18.73
CA LEU A 34 -38.19 -21.75 -18.25
C LEU A 34 -38.60 -20.48 -17.44
N PRO A 35 -39.57 -19.66 -17.91
CA PRO A 35 -40.06 -18.53 -17.13
C PRO A 35 -40.82 -18.93 -15.86
N ILE A 36 -41.55 -20.05 -15.87
CA ILE A 36 -42.23 -20.55 -14.69
C ILE A 36 -41.18 -20.94 -13.63
N VAL A 37 -40.15 -21.69 -14.01
CA VAL A 37 -39.05 -22.08 -13.14
C VAL A 37 -38.34 -20.81 -12.58
N LYS A 38 -38.04 -19.83 -13.44
CA LYS A 38 -37.48 -18.55 -13.05
C LYS A 38 -38.35 -17.84 -12.01
N ARG A 39 -39.67 -17.73 -12.26
CA ARG A 39 -40.63 -17.10 -11.33
C ARG A 39 -40.73 -17.86 -10.01
N PHE A 40 -40.75 -19.18 -10.05
CA PHE A 40 -40.82 -20.02 -8.85
C PHE A 40 -39.59 -19.85 -7.96
N ILE A 41 -38.38 -19.86 -8.55
CA ILE A 41 -37.13 -19.68 -7.82
C ILE A 41 -37.03 -18.26 -7.25
N SER A 42 -37.40 -17.22 -8.02
CA SER A 42 -37.39 -15.83 -7.56
C SER A 42 -38.41 -15.59 -6.42
N ALA A 43 -39.62 -16.18 -6.52
CA ALA A 43 -40.61 -16.08 -5.46
C ALA A 43 -40.18 -16.82 -4.18
N ARG A 44 -39.51 -17.98 -4.31
CA ARG A 44 -38.95 -18.72 -3.18
C ARG A 44 -37.85 -17.92 -2.47
N ARG A 45 -36.99 -17.24 -3.25
CA ARG A 45 -35.93 -16.34 -2.69
C ARG A 45 -36.54 -15.22 -1.88
N ARG A 46 -37.57 -14.52 -2.38
CA ARG A 46 -38.24 -13.43 -1.65
C ARG A 46 -38.77 -13.90 -0.31
N ARG A 47 -39.42 -15.05 -0.25
CA ARG A 47 -39.93 -15.64 1.00
C ARG A 47 -38.82 -16.06 1.96
N TRP A 48 -37.62 -16.45 1.45
CA TRP A 48 -36.48 -16.79 2.28
C TRP A 48 -35.81 -15.53 2.83
N ALA A 49 -35.65 -14.49 2.03
CA ALA A 49 -35.13 -13.19 2.47
C ALA A 49 -35.99 -12.54 3.57
N GLU A 50 -37.32 -12.69 3.49
CA GLU A 50 -38.26 -12.22 4.53
C GLU A 50 -38.13 -13.01 5.84
N ARG A 51 -37.78 -14.29 5.79
CA ARG A 51 -37.55 -15.12 7.00
C ARG A 51 -36.19 -14.90 7.65
N GLU A 52 -35.18 -14.51 6.88
CA GLU A 52 -33.82 -14.26 7.34
C GLU A 52 -33.72 -13.01 8.24
N THR A 53 -34.62 -12.04 8.02
CA THR A 53 -34.78 -10.88 8.92
C THR A 53 -35.30 -11.24 10.31
N GLN A 54 -35.84 -12.44 10.52
CA GLN A 54 -36.41 -12.89 11.80
C GLN A 54 -35.55 -13.90 12.58
N THR A 55 -34.54 -14.54 11.94
CA THR A 55 -33.73 -15.60 12.60
C THR A 55 -32.24 -15.38 12.39
N GLN A 56 -31.59 -14.89 13.42
CA GLN A 56 -30.20 -14.39 13.41
C GLN A 56 -29.10 -15.47 13.52
N HIS A 57 -29.35 -16.76 13.46
CA HIS A 57 -28.33 -17.80 13.59
C HIS A 57 -28.69 -19.07 12.82
N VAL A 58 -28.00 -19.37 11.70
CA VAL A 58 -27.53 -20.72 11.30
C VAL A 58 -26.77 -20.64 9.96
N GLY A 59 -25.51 -21.12 9.92
CA GLY A 59 -24.81 -21.63 8.72
C GLY A 59 -24.55 -20.68 7.54
N ALA A 60 -23.68 -19.67 7.70
CA ALA A 60 -23.43 -18.61 6.72
C ALA A 60 -23.03 -19.06 5.28
N SER A 61 -22.23 -20.12 5.12
CA SER A 61 -21.66 -20.46 3.80
C SER A 61 -22.62 -21.09 2.80
N ALA A 62 -23.51 -21.98 3.24
CA ALA A 62 -24.50 -22.63 2.36
C ALA A 62 -25.58 -21.64 1.90
N HIS A 63 -25.96 -20.69 2.75
CA HIS A 63 -26.93 -19.65 2.44
C HIS A 63 -26.42 -18.66 1.37
N HIS A 64 -25.12 -18.36 1.37
CA HIS A 64 -24.51 -17.45 0.37
C HIS A 64 -24.53 -18.07 -1.04
N ALA A 65 -24.25 -19.37 -1.19
CA ALA A 65 -24.30 -20.05 -2.47
C ALA A 65 -25.74 -20.08 -3.04
N ILE A 66 -26.73 -20.38 -2.21
CA ILE A 66 -28.14 -20.38 -2.60
C ILE A 66 -28.62 -18.96 -2.97
N GLY A 67 -28.16 -17.95 -2.24
CA GLY A 67 -28.46 -16.54 -2.52
C GLY A 67 -27.92 -16.10 -3.88
N LEU A 68 -26.67 -16.47 -4.22
CA LEU A 68 -26.04 -16.16 -5.51
C LEU A 68 -26.76 -16.85 -6.67
N THR A 69 -26.99 -18.17 -6.59
CA THR A 69 -27.66 -18.93 -7.68
C THR A 69 -29.04 -18.39 -7.98
N ALA A 70 -29.83 -18.09 -6.95
CA ALA A 70 -31.15 -17.51 -7.13
C ALA A 70 -31.10 -16.11 -7.76
N LEU A 71 -30.08 -15.29 -7.42
CA LEU A 71 -29.86 -13.97 -8.00
C LEU A 71 -29.45 -14.06 -9.48
N LEU A 72 -28.61 -15.03 -9.85
CA LEU A 72 -28.22 -15.27 -11.24
C LEU A 72 -29.42 -15.67 -12.09
N ILE A 73 -30.28 -16.54 -11.57
CA ILE A 73 -31.52 -16.94 -12.24
C ILE A 73 -32.47 -15.74 -12.42
N GLU A 74 -32.58 -14.87 -11.41
CA GLU A 74 -33.38 -13.64 -11.49
C GLU A 74 -32.84 -12.68 -12.56
N ARG A 75 -31.51 -12.57 -12.69
CA ARG A 75 -30.82 -11.73 -13.67
C ARG A 75 -30.71 -12.35 -15.06
N THR A 76 -31.21 -13.58 -15.26
CA THR A 76 -31.28 -14.18 -16.59
C THR A 76 -32.20 -13.35 -17.48
N SER A 77 -31.68 -12.89 -18.63
CA SER A 77 -32.44 -12.03 -19.55
C SER A 77 -33.54 -12.84 -20.25
N TRP A 78 -34.63 -12.17 -20.59
CA TRP A 78 -35.72 -12.78 -21.39
C TRP A 78 -35.22 -13.20 -22.77
N LEU A 79 -34.35 -12.38 -23.39
CA LEU A 79 -33.76 -12.69 -24.69
C LEU A 79 -32.95 -13.99 -24.68
N PHE A 80 -32.24 -14.28 -23.58
CA PHE A 80 -31.49 -15.52 -23.42
C PHE A 80 -32.45 -16.74 -23.34
N LEU A 81 -33.55 -16.63 -22.61
CA LEU A 81 -34.56 -17.71 -22.54
C LEU A 81 -35.14 -17.99 -23.91
N TRP A 82 -35.40 -16.97 -24.72
CA TRP A 82 -35.79 -17.09 -26.11
C TRP A 82 -34.73 -17.78 -26.96
N ALA A 83 -33.47 -17.38 -26.81
CA ALA A 83 -32.34 -17.99 -27.53
C ALA A 83 -32.24 -19.51 -27.24
N VAL A 84 -32.38 -19.88 -25.95
CA VAL A 84 -32.38 -21.30 -25.54
C VAL A 84 -33.55 -22.04 -26.14
N ALA A 85 -34.76 -21.48 -26.14
CA ALA A 85 -35.91 -22.08 -26.73
C ALA A 85 -35.75 -22.28 -28.24
N VAL A 86 -35.25 -21.28 -28.95
CA VAL A 86 -34.92 -21.34 -30.38
C VAL A 86 -33.85 -22.40 -30.67
N TYR A 87 -32.77 -22.41 -29.87
CA TYR A 87 -31.70 -23.40 -30.02
C TYR A 87 -32.19 -24.84 -29.87
N LEU A 88 -32.98 -25.12 -28.83
CA LEU A 88 -33.53 -26.45 -28.62
C LEU A 88 -34.53 -26.87 -29.73
N ALA A 89 -35.34 -25.93 -30.18
CA ALA A 89 -36.30 -26.19 -31.28
C ALA A 89 -35.62 -26.37 -32.64
N SER A 90 -34.49 -25.67 -32.87
CA SER A 90 -33.76 -25.75 -34.15
C SER A 90 -32.88 -26.99 -34.30
N ARG A 91 -32.64 -27.73 -33.21
CA ARG A 91 -31.71 -28.86 -33.20
C ARG A 91 -32.11 -30.01 -34.14
N ASP A 92 -33.38 -30.24 -34.27
CA ASP A 92 -33.93 -31.34 -35.06
C ASP A 92 -34.37 -30.89 -36.48
N LEU A 93 -34.10 -29.60 -36.82
CA LEU A 93 -34.43 -29.03 -38.12
C LEU A 93 -33.19 -28.83 -38.98
N THR A 94 -33.27 -29.13 -40.26
CA THR A 94 -32.25 -28.84 -41.26
C THR A 94 -32.53 -27.47 -41.88
N PHE A 95 -31.61 -26.53 -41.70
CA PHE A 95 -31.75 -25.17 -42.26
C PHE A 95 -30.77 -24.93 -43.42
N PRO A 96 -31.14 -24.06 -44.37
CA PRO A 96 -30.15 -23.57 -45.34
C PRO A 96 -28.92 -22.96 -44.63
N PRO A 97 -27.71 -23.16 -45.14
CA PRO A 97 -26.47 -22.77 -44.45
C PRO A 97 -26.42 -21.30 -44.02
N ARG A 98 -27.11 -20.40 -44.73
CA ARG A 98 -27.21 -18.99 -44.36
C ARG A 98 -28.04 -18.79 -43.10
N VAL A 99 -29.17 -19.49 -42.99
CA VAL A 99 -30.07 -19.36 -41.81
C VAL A 99 -29.42 -19.98 -40.58
N GLU A 100 -28.83 -21.16 -40.73
CA GLU A 100 -28.08 -21.83 -39.67
C GLU A 100 -26.97 -20.95 -39.10
N ARG A 101 -26.21 -20.29 -40.00
CA ARG A 101 -25.15 -19.35 -39.59
C ARG A 101 -25.72 -18.15 -38.81
N PHE A 102 -26.81 -17.52 -39.24
CA PHE A 102 -27.44 -16.41 -38.54
C PHE A 102 -27.98 -16.84 -37.17
N LEU A 103 -28.59 -18.01 -37.07
CA LEU A 103 -29.06 -18.56 -35.80
C LEU A 103 -27.91 -18.82 -34.84
N THR A 104 -26.85 -19.46 -35.33
CA THR A 104 -25.65 -19.73 -34.51
C THR A 104 -25.02 -18.45 -33.99
N ILE A 105 -24.84 -17.44 -34.85
CA ILE A 105 -24.31 -16.13 -34.43
C ILE A 105 -25.19 -15.49 -33.34
N GLY A 106 -26.50 -15.47 -33.56
CA GLY A 106 -27.45 -14.88 -32.59
C GLY A 106 -27.44 -15.60 -31.24
N ILE A 107 -27.44 -16.93 -31.27
CA ILE A 107 -27.40 -17.75 -30.05
C ILE A 107 -26.10 -17.59 -29.29
N VAL A 108 -24.93 -17.60 -29.97
CA VAL A 108 -23.61 -17.41 -29.38
C VAL A 108 -23.52 -16.03 -28.73
N LEU A 109 -23.95 -14.98 -29.43
CA LEU A 109 -23.92 -13.61 -28.87
C LEU A 109 -24.81 -13.48 -27.64
N LEU A 110 -26.02 -14.01 -27.66
CA LEU A 110 -26.95 -13.98 -26.52
C LEU A 110 -26.43 -14.81 -25.35
N PHE A 111 -25.82 -15.96 -25.64
CA PHE A 111 -25.17 -16.79 -24.61
C PHE A 111 -24.04 -16.03 -23.89
N TRP A 112 -23.08 -15.49 -24.64
CA TRP A 112 -21.96 -14.78 -24.06
C TRP A 112 -22.38 -13.48 -23.37
N MET A 113 -23.37 -12.76 -23.91
CA MET A 113 -23.99 -11.63 -23.23
C MET A 113 -24.57 -12.03 -21.86
N GLN A 114 -25.27 -13.18 -21.80
CA GLN A 114 -25.83 -13.66 -20.54
C GLN A 114 -24.74 -14.08 -19.54
N VAL A 115 -23.66 -14.71 -20.00
CA VAL A 115 -22.49 -15.06 -19.17
C VAL A 115 -21.87 -13.80 -18.60
N GLY A 116 -21.72 -12.74 -19.39
CA GLY A 116 -21.23 -11.44 -18.93
C GLY A 116 -22.11 -10.82 -17.83
N LEU A 117 -23.42 -10.84 -18.04
CA LEU A 117 -24.38 -10.36 -17.02
C LEU A 117 -24.27 -11.15 -15.71
N TRP A 118 -24.12 -12.47 -15.79
CA TRP A 118 -23.93 -13.30 -14.61
C TRP A 118 -22.61 -13.02 -13.91
N ALA A 119 -21.53 -12.88 -14.66
CA ALA A 119 -20.20 -12.57 -14.10
C ALA A 119 -20.18 -11.22 -13.37
N VAL A 120 -20.70 -10.16 -14.00
CA VAL A 120 -20.78 -8.83 -13.36
C VAL A 120 -21.68 -8.87 -12.11
N THR A 121 -22.81 -9.60 -12.19
CA THR A 121 -23.72 -9.74 -11.05
C THR A 121 -23.06 -10.50 -9.90
N SER A 122 -22.26 -11.53 -10.19
CA SER A 122 -21.52 -12.30 -9.19
C SER A 122 -20.50 -11.46 -8.46
N VAL A 123 -19.74 -10.61 -9.18
CA VAL A 123 -18.77 -9.69 -8.59
C VAL A 123 -19.48 -8.66 -7.70
N ARG A 124 -20.56 -8.06 -8.16
CA ARG A 124 -21.38 -7.13 -7.34
C ARG A 124 -21.87 -7.79 -6.06
N TYR A 125 -22.42 -9.00 -6.17
CA TYR A 125 -22.91 -9.75 -5.02
C TYR A 125 -21.81 -10.05 -4.00
N ALA A 126 -20.62 -10.45 -4.46
CA ALA A 126 -19.49 -10.73 -3.57
C ALA A 126 -19.01 -9.48 -2.81
N ILE A 127 -19.03 -8.32 -3.47
CA ILE A 127 -18.66 -7.03 -2.86
C ILE A 127 -19.74 -6.58 -1.86
N ASP A 128 -21.03 -6.68 -2.23
CA ASP A 128 -22.15 -6.31 -1.35
C ASP A 128 -22.19 -7.17 -0.07
N LEU A 129 -21.80 -8.44 -0.19
CA LEU A 129 -21.70 -9.33 0.96
C LEU A 129 -20.64 -8.86 1.96
N ARG A 130 -19.46 -8.46 1.47
CA ARG A 130 -18.39 -7.92 2.30
C ARG A 130 -18.78 -6.57 2.91
N ARG A 131 -19.49 -5.73 2.17
CA ARG A 131 -19.97 -4.43 2.63
C ARG A 131 -20.92 -4.54 3.81
N LYS A 132 -21.82 -5.51 3.81
CA LYS A 132 -22.76 -5.78 4.92
C LYS A 132 -22.06 -6.29 6.17
N SER A 133 -20.93 -6.98 6.03
CA SER A 133 -20.15 -7.51 7.15
C SER A 133 -19.30 -6.43 7.87
N SER A 134 -19.10 -5.26 7.26
CA SER A 134 -18.27 -4.16 7.77
C SER A 134 -19.13 -2.92 8.02
N ALA A 135 -20.08 -3.02 8.95
CA ALA A 135 -20.89 -1.91 9.38
C ALA A 135 -20.01 -0.85 10.05
N GLY A 136 -19.74 0.28 9.36
CA GLY A 136 -18.93 1.38 9.84
C GLY A 136 -17.90 1.92 8.83
N LEU A 137 -17.94 1.47 7.58
CA LEU A 137 -17.06 1.95 6.54
C LEU A 137 -17.48 3.34 6.04
N ASP A 138 -16.58 4.29 6.14
CA ASP A 138 -16.73 5.68 5.70
C ASP A 138 -17.20 5.81 4.25
N GLU A 139 -17.89 6.92 3.96
CA GLU A 139 -18.44 7.31 2.65
C GLU A 139 -17.36 7.30 1.53
N LEU A 140 -16.10 7.56 1.88
CA LEU A 140 -14.93 7.49 0.99
C LEU A 140 -14.65 6.08 0.44
N LEU A 141 -14.91 5.03 1.22
CA LEU A 141 -14.74 3.64 0.78
C LEU A 141 -15.85 3.23 -0.21
N THR A 142 -17.01 3.85 -0.13
CA THR A 142 -18.12 3.61 -1.05
C THR A 142 -17.78 4.03 -2.48
N SER A 143 -17.18 5.21 -2.65
CA SER A 143 -16.74 5.72 -3.97
C SER A 143 -15.64 4.85 -4.60
N SER A 144 -14.72 4.32 -3.78
CA SER A 144 -13.64 3.45 -4.26
C SER A 144 -14.17 2.10 -4.77
N ILE A 145 -15.24 1.57 -4.18
CA ILE A 145 -15.87 0.32 -4.60
C ILE A 145 -16.50 0.46 -5.99
N ASP A 146 -17.13 1.59 -6.31
CA ASP A 146 -17.74 1.83 -7.62
C ASP A 146 -16.69 1.84 -8.74
N VAL A 147 -15.50 2.39 -8.48
CA VAL A 147 -14.36 2.34 -9.42
C VAL A 147 -13.90 0.90 -9.64
N ILE A 148 -13.78 0.10 -8.58
CA ILE A 148 -13.41 -1.31 -8.68
C ILE A 148 -14.45 -2.10 -9.50
N LEU A 149 -15.72 -1.86 -9.25
CA LEU A 149 -16.82 -2.50 -10.01
C LEU A 149 -16.81 -2.09 -11.48
N PHE A 150 -16.51 -0.83 -11.78
CA PHE A 150 -16.38 -0.35 -13.16
C PHE A 150 -15.23 -1.04 -13.89
N VAL A 151 -14.04 -1.08 -13.28
CA VAL A 151 -12.86 -1.75 -13.86
C VAL A 151 -13.09 -3.25 -14.04
N ALA A 152 -13.64 -3.92 -13.02
CA ALA A 152 -13.98 -5.33 -13.10
C ALA A 152 -15.01 -5.61 -14.22
N GLY A 153 -16.01 -4.72 -14.34
CA GLY A 153 -16.99 -4.79 -15.42
C GLY A 153 -16.35 -4.65 -16.80
N LEU A 154 -15.45 -3.69 -16.97
CA LEU A 154 -14.71 -3.49 -18.24
C LEU A 154 -13.92 -4.74 -18.62
N VAL A 155 -13.17 -5.33 -17.69
CA VAL A 155 -12.39 -6.56 -17.91
C VAL A 155 -13.30 -7.74 -18.28
N ILE A 156 -14.41 -7.94 -17.56
CA ILE A 156 -15.38 -9.00 -17.82
C ILE A 156 -15.96 -8.84 -19.21
N TRP A 157 -16.41 -7.64 -19.60
CA TRP A 157 -17.00 -7.41 -20.91
C TRP A 157 -15.98 -7.54 -22.05
N ALA A 158 -14.71 -7.13 -21.85
CA ALA A 158 -13.65 -7.37 -22.82
C ALA A 158 -13.39 -8.87 -23.02
N MET A 159 -13.36 -9.66 -21.95
CA MET A 159 -13.18 -11.11 -22.02
C MET A 159 -14.38 -11.81 -22.69
N VAL A 160 -15.60 -11.40 -22.34
CA VAL A 160 -16.83 -11.91 -22.95
C VAL A 160 -16.85 -11.63 -24.44
N LEU A 161 -16.44 -10.43 -24.86
CA LEU A 161 -16.37 -10.05 -26.28
C LEU A 161 -15.36 -10.93 -27.01
N LEU A 162 -14.18 -11.14 -26.47
CA LEU A 162 -13.17 -12.00 -27.08
C LEU A 162 -13.65 -13.43 -27.23
N LEU A 163 -14.27 -14.00 -26.19
CA LEU A 163 -14.81 -15.37 -26.21
C LEU A 163 -15.96 -15.50 -27.20
N ALA A 164 -16.80 -14.48 -27.31
CA ALA A 164 -17.87 -14.45 -28.30
C ALA A 164 -17.31 -14.44 -29.73
N LEU A 165 -16.29 -13.61 -30.02
CA LEU A 165 -15.63 -13.53 -31.32
C LEU A 165 -14.92 -14.83 -31.69
N ASP A 166 -14.21 -15.44 -30.73
CA ASP A 166 -13.55 -16.73 -30.92
C ASP A 166 -14.55 -17.84 -31.32
N ASN A 167 -15.67 -17.93 -30.60
CA ASN A 167 -16.75 -18.88 -30.92
C ASN A 167 -17.39 -18.63 -32.30
N LEU A 168 -17.35 -17.40 -32.81
CA LEU A 168 -17.83 -17.04 -34.14
C LEU A 168 -16.77 -17.30 -35.24
N GLY A 169 -15.59 -17.84 -34.89
CA GLY A 169 -14.51 -18.15 -35.80
C GLY A 169 -13.70 -16.94 -36.25
N VAL A 170 -13.80 -15.82 -35.52
CA VAL A 170 -12.95 -14.64 -35.76
C VAL A 170 -11.57 -14.89 -35.16
N GLU A 171 -10.53 -14.60 -35.90
CA GLU A 171 -9.16 -14.73 -35.38
C GLU A 171 -8.88 -13.70 -34.28
N ILE A 172 -8.84 -14.13 -33.02
CA ILE A 172 -8.66 -13.25 -31.86
C ILE A 172 -7.18 -12.99 -31.52
N LYS A 173 -6.23 -13.68 -32.12
CA LYS A 173 -4.79 -13.52 -31.83
C LYS A 173 -4.29 -12.07 -31.95
N PRO A 174 -4.66 -11.29 -33.00
CA PRO A 174 -4.27 -9.89 -33.08
C PRO A 174 -4.85 -9.02 -31.96
N LEU A 175 -6.10 -9.32 -31.55
CA LEU A 175 -6.76 -8.61 -30.47
C LEU A 175 -6.11 -8.91 -29.11
N LEU A 176 -5.75 -10.17 -28.87
CA LEU A 176 -5.00 -10.59 -27.68
C LEU A 176 -3.61 -9.94 -27.64
N ALA A 177 -2.91 -9.84 -28.78
CA ALA A 177 -1.63 -9.16 -28.86
C ALA A 177 -1.77 -7.66 -28.50
N GLY A 178 -2.79 -6.99 -29.05
CA GLY A 178 -3.09 -5.58 -28.71
C GLY A 178 -3.44 -5.38 -27.24
N LEU A 179 -4.29 -6.25 -26.69
CA LEU A 179 -4.62 -6.25 -25.26
C LEU A 179 -3.39 -6.54 -24.38
N GLY A 180 -2.48 -7.42 -24.83
CA GLY A 180 -1.24 -7.69 -24.13
C GLY A 180 -0.35 -6.46 -24.01
N ILE A 181 -0.15 -5.71 -25.12
CA ILE A 181 0.60 -4.45 -25.13
C ILE A 181 -0.08 -3.39 -24.24
N GLY A 182 -1.40 -3.24 -24.38
CA GLY A 182 -2.19 -2.34 -23.52
C GLY A 182 -2.11 -2.74 -22.04
N GLY A 183 -2.10 -4.05 -21.75
CA GLY A 183 -1.92 -4.57 -20.39
C GLY A 183 -0.57 -4.23 -19.78
N ILE A 184 0.51 -4.27 -20.56
CA ILE A 184 1.85 -3.82 -20.12
C ILE A 184 1.82 -2.33 -19.76
N ALA A 185 1.21 -1.49 -20.59
CA ALA A 185 1.09 -0.06 -20.32
C ALA A 185 0.33 0.21 -19.00
N VAL A 186 -0.79 -0.49 -18.80
CA VAL A 186 -1.56 -0.40 -17.55
C VAL A 186 -0.74 -0.91 -16.35
N ALA A 187 -0.01 -2.03 -16.49
CA ALA A 187 0.83 -2.57 -15.44
C ALA A 187 1.91 -1.57 -14.99
N LEU A 188 2.56 -0.91 -15.94
CA LEU A 188 3.55 0.14 -15.66
C LEU A 188 2.90 1.35 -14.96
N ALA A 189 1.69 1.73 -15.36
CA ALA A 189 0.97 2.85 -14.74
C ALA A 189 0.60 2.58 -13.27
N VAL A 190 0.28 1.33 -12.90
CA VAL A 190 -0.10 0.97 -11.52
C VAL A 190 1.05 0.36 -10.70
N GLN A 191 2.25 0.23 -11.29
CA GLN A 191 3.40 -0.43 -10.66
C GLN A 191 3.76 0.16 -9.29
N THR A 192 3.75 1.49 -9.16
CA THR A 192 4.07 2.15 -7.88
C THR A 192 3.08 1.78 -6.79
N VAL A 193 1.79 1.77 -7.12
CA VAL A 193 0.74 1.41 -6.15
C VAL A 193 0.92 -0.04 -5.69
N LEU A 194 1.17 -0.95 -6.62
CA LEU A 194 1.40 -2.36 -6.30
C LEU A 194 2.68 -2.55 -5.48
N SER A 195 3.74 -1.80 -5.79
CA SER A 195 4.97 -1.82 -5.00
C SER A 195 4.74 -1.40 -3.55
N ASP A 196 3.96 -0.33 -3.31
CA ASP A 196 3.62 0.12 -1.96
C ASP A 196 2.77 -0.91 -1.19
N LEU A 197 1.84 -1.60 -1.87
CA LEU A 197 1.08 -2.69 -1.29
C LEU A 197 1.98 -3.86 -0.85
N LEU A 198 2.91 -4.27 -1.71
CA LEU A 198 3.87 -5.34 -1.41
C LEU A 198 4.84 -4.91 -0.30
N ALA A 199 5.25 -3.64 -0.29
CA ALA A 199 6.06 -3.07 0.78
C ALA A 199 5.32 -3.10 2.13
N SER A 200 4.03 -2.73 2.15
CA SER A 200 3.18 -2.83 3.34
C SER A 200 3.09 -4.28 3.86
N LEU A 201 2.92 -5.24 2.97
CA LEU A 201 2.90 -6.66 3.32
C LEU A 201 4.25 -7.12 3.92
N SER A 202 5.37 -6.69 3.32
CA SER A 202 6.71 -6.97 3.86
C SER A 202 6.91 -6.36 5.25
N ILE A 203 6.48 -5.10 5.46
CA ILE A 203 6.52 -4.47 6.79
C ILE A 203 5.70 -5.27 7.81
N ALA A 204 4.51 -5.77 7.43
CA ALA A 204 3.65 -6.53 8.31
C ALA A 204 4.22 -7.92 8.68
N LEU A 205 4.91 -8.58 7.75
CA LEU A 205 5.50 -9.91 7.93
C LEU A 205 6.83 -9.83 8.68
N ASP A 206 7.77 -9.03 8.18
CA ASP A 206 9.15 -8.94 8.70
C ASP A 206 9.26 -8.00 9.90
N LYS A 207 8.31 -7.07 10.02
CA LYS A 207 8.23 -6.07 11.09
C LYS A 207 9.57 -5.35 11.33
N PRO A 208 10.21 -4.75 10.30
CA PRO A 208 11.47 -4.04 10.48
C PRO A 208 11.33 -2.87 11.48
N PHE A 209 10.13 -2.33 11.60
CA PHE A 209 9.72 -1.35 12.61
C PHE A 209 8.24 -1.53 12.97
N GLY A 210 7.82 -0.97 14.08
CA GLY A 210 6.44 -1.00 14.56
C GLY A 210 5.92 0.39 14.92
N ILE A 211 4.62 0.46 15.24
CA ILE A 211 4.01 1.68 15.77
C ILE A 211 4.67 2.00 17.11
N GLY A 212 5.07 3.27 17.31
CA GLY A 212 5.81 3.75 18.48
C GLY A 212 7.33 3.74 18.33
N ASP A 213 7.89 3.06 17.32
CA ASP A 213 9.33 3.10 17.07
C ASP A 213 9.77 4.48 16.55
N PHE A 214 10.88 5.00 17.08
CA PHE A 214 11.52 6.19 16.54
C PHE A 214 12.47 5.79 15.42
N LEU A 215 12.23 6.36 14.24
CA LEU A 215 12.98 6.05 13.01
C LEU A 215 13.71 7.26 12.47
N THR A 216 14.87 7.00 11.85
CA THR A 216 15.49 7.92 10.90
C THR A 216 15.48 7.27 9.52
N VAL A 217 14.86 7.92 8.55
CA VAL A 217 14.71 7.47 7.16
C VAL A 217 15.25 8.59 6.26
N GLY A 218 16.45 8.39 5.70
CA GLY A 218 17.17 9.47 5.00
C GLY A 218 17.43 10.64 5.94
N GLU A 219 16.92 11.83 5.61
CA GLU A 219 17.03 13.06 6.41
C GLU A 219 15.84 13.24 7.38
N SER A 220 14.80 12.46 7.23
CA SER A 220 13.58 12.57 8.04
C SER A 220 13.69 11.74 9.31
N GLN A 221 13.18 12.30 10.42
CA GLN A 221 13.16 11.63 11.71
C GLN A 221 11.78 11.74 12.35
N GLY A 222 11.33 10.68 13.00
CA GLY A 222 10.06 10.72 13.70
C GLY A 222 9.63 9.38 14.30
N THR A 223 8.59 9.44 15.13
CA THR A 223 7.96 8.28 15.73
C THR A 223 6.84 7.75 14.81
N VAL A 224 6.80 6.46 14.59
CA VAL A 224 5.76 5.80 13.77
C VAL A 224 4.41 5.92 14.48
N GLU A 225 3.46 6.64 13.88
CA GLU A 225 2.09 6.76 14.38
C GLU A 225 1.16 5.71 13.76
N HIS A 226 1.31 5.48 12.45
CA HIS A 226 0.42 4.60 11.73
C HIS A 226 1.13 3.98 10.53
N ILE A 227 0.90 2.69 10.31
CA ILE A 227 1.37 1.94 9.13
C ILE A 227 0.13 1.61 8.30
N GLY A 228 -0.03 2.31 7.18
CA GLY A 228 -1.14 2.11 6.25
C GLY A 228 -0.77 1.17 5.11
N VAL A 229 -1.74 0.92 4.24
CA VAL A 229 -1.59 0.03 3.08
C VAL A 229 -0.63 0.59 2.03
N LYS A 230 -0.57 1.91 1.85
CA LYS A 230 0.28 2.59 0.88
C LYS A 230 1.40 3.38 1.53
N SER A 231 1.15 3.98 2.69
CA SER A 231 2.04 4.93 3.34
C SER A 231 2.12 4.72 4.84
N THR A 232 3.27 5.01 5.42
CA THR A 232 3.50 5.08 6.85
C THR A 232 3.54 6.55 7.28
N ARG A 233 2.94 6.86 8.42
CA ARG A 233 2.90 8.21 9.02
C ARG A 233 3.84 8.26 10.22
N LEU A 234 4.74 9.23 10.19
CA LEU A 234 5.68 9.49 11.27
C LEU A 234 5.34 10.85 11.90
N ARG A 235 5.47 10.95 13.22
CA ARG A 235 5.43 12.24 13.93
C ARG A 235 6.87 12.74 14.12
N SER A 236 7.21 13.86 13.48
CA SER A 236 8.50 14.49 13.65
C SER A 236 8.69 15.03 15.06
N LEU A 237 9.94 15.28 15.45
CA LEU A 237 10.29 15.94 16.72
C LEU A 237 9.72 17.37 16.82
N THR A 238 9.56 18.04 15.68
CA THR A 238 8.98 19.40 15.59
C THR A 238 7.45 19.41 15.59
N GLY A 239 6.81 18.20 15.53
CA GLY A 239 5.39 18.01 15.72
C GLY A 239 4.59 17.82 14.41
N GLU A 240 5.18 18.09 13.24
CA GLU A 240 4.51 17.83 11.96
C GLU A 240 4.39 16.33 11.68
N GLN A 241 3.39 15.96 10.89
CA GLN A 241 3.21 14.60 10.41
C GLN A 241 3.89 14.42 9.05
N LEU A 242 4.85 13.51 8.99
CA LEU A 242 5.51 13.08 7.77
C LEU A 242 4.80 11.86 7.21
N ILE A 243 4.37 11.94 5.94
CA ILE A 243 3.71 10.84 5.23
C ILE A 243 4.67 10.34 4.15
N MET A 244 5.10 9.09 4.29
CA MET A 244 6.08 8.48 3.38
C MET A 244 5.50 7.23 2.73
N GLY A 245 5.76 7.00 1.45
CA GLY A 245 5.41 5.75 0.77
C GLY A 245 6.13 4.56 1.43
N ASN A 246 5.42 3.44 1.58
CA ASN A 246 6.03 2.25 2.19
C ASN A 246 7.24 1.75 1.40
N THR A 247 7.17 1.83 0.07
CA THR A 247 8.28 1.50 -0.84
C THR A 247 9.48 2.40 -0.62
N ASP A 248 9.27 3.71 -0.41
CA ASP A 248 10.35 4.69 -0.22
C ASP A 248 11.08 4.43 1.10
N ILE A 249 10.34 4.10 2.16
CA ILE A 249 10.91 3.72 3.44
C ILE A 249 11.79 2.48 3.29
N LEU A 250 11.27 1.40 2.67
CA LEU A 250 12.01 0.14 2.54
C LEU A 250 13.22 0.22 1.60
N LYS A 251 13.18 1.10 0.59
CA LYS A 251 14.32 1.37 -0.29
C LYS A 251 15.41 2.22 0.39
N SER A 252 15.02 2.98 1.42
CA SER A 252 15.93 3.82 2.17
C SER A 252 16.64 3.02 3.26
N ARG A 253 17.78 3.57 3.75
CA ARG A 253 18.40 3.03 4.95
C ARG A 253 17.63 3.49 6.18
N VAL A 254 16.90 2.58 6.81
CA VAL A 254 16.15 2.83 8.05
C VAL A 254 17.04 2.59 9.26
N ARG A 255 17.13 3.58 10.16
CA ARG A 255 17.71 3.42 11.49
C ARG A 255 16.56 3.38 12.49
N ASN A 256 16.38 2.23 13.12
CA ASN A 256 15.33 2.01 14.13
C ASN A 256 15.93 2.14 15.54
N TYR A 257 15.59 3.22 16.22
CA TYR A 257 16.03 3.48 17.60
C TYR A 257 15.12 2.79 18.63
N GLY A 258 13.91 2.40 18.27
CA GLY A 258 13.00 1.63 19.12
C GLY A 258 13.53 0.22 19.45
N ARG A 259 14.42 -0.31 18.60
CA ARG A 259 15.06 -1.63 18.80
C ARG A 259 16.47 -1.56 19.37
N MET A 260 16.93 -0.37 19.75
CA MET A 260 18.24 -0.20 20.36
C MET A 260 18.24 -0.84 21.75
N ARG A 261 19.29 -1.63 22.05
CA ARG A 261 19.47 -2.26 23.38
C ARG A 261 20.27 -1.38 24.31
N GLU A 262 21.35 -0.82 23.81
CA GLU A 262 22.26 0.07 24.51
C GLU A 262 22.60 1.26 23.62
N ARG A 263 22.78 2.44 24.21
CA ARG A 263 23.20 3.64 23.49
C ARG A 263 24.69 3.87 23.73
N ARG A 264 25.48 3.79 22.66
CA ARG A 264 26.90 4.15 22.70
C ARG A 264 27.03 5.67 22.70
N ALA A 265 27.67 6.21 23.71
CA ALA A 265 28.01 7.62 23.85
C ALA A 265 29.51 7.82 23.67
N VAL A 266 29.86 8.83 22.91
CA VAL A 266 31.26 9.28 22.70
C VAL A 266 31.31 10.75 22.95
N PHE A 267 32.21 11.18 23.81
CA PHE A 267 32.48 12.59 24.00
C PHE A 267 33.97 12.83 24.18
N GLN A 268 34.38 14.04 23.89
CA GLN A 268 35.77 14.50 24.04
C GLN A 268 35.83 15.68 24.98
N PHE A 269 36.90 15.75 25.73
CA PHE A 269 37.22 16.91 26.55
C PHE A 269 38.72 17.20 26.49
N GLY A 270 39.08 18.45 26.66
CA GLY A 270 40.47 18.88 26.60
C GLY A 270 40.98 19.42 27.94
N VAL A 271 42.19 19.09 28.32
CA VAL A 271 42.88 19.64 29.48
C VAL A 271 44.11 20.47 29.09
N SER A 272 44.51 21.40 29.94
CA SER A 272 45.64 22.31 29.68
C SER A 272 46.94 21.55 29.48
N TYR A 273 47.81 22.07 28.60
CA TYR A 273 49.21 21.62 28.45
C TYR A 273 50.04 21.79 29.72
N GLN A 274 49.59 22.62 30.68
CA GLN A 274 50.24 22.83 31.96
C GLN A 274 49.87 21.78 33.01
N THR A 275 49.06 20.76 32.63
CA THR A 275 48.67 19.68 33.52
C THR A 275 49.89 18.81 33.84
N ASP A 276 50.04 18.50 35.12
CA ASP A 276 51.12 17.62 35.63
C ASP A 276 51.00 16.22 34.98
N PRO A 277 52.10 15.62 34.52
CA PRO A 277 52.12 14.29 33.92
C PRO A 277 51.47 13.20 34.78
N GLU A 278 51.65 13.25 36.11
CA GLU A 278 51.01 12.29 37.02
C GLU A 278 49.49 12.45 37.07
N ALA A 279 49.01 13.69 37.11
CA ALA A 279 47.58 13.99 37.02
C ALA A 279 47.00 13.59 35.67
N LEU A 280 47.75 13.86 34.57
CA LEU A 280 47.35 13.46 33.21
C LEU A 280 47.15 11.92 33.09
N ALA A 281 48.08 11.15 33.64
CA ALA A 281 48.02 9.68 33.65
C ALA A 281 46.88 9.14 34.51
N ALA A 282 46.44 9.87 35.53
CA ALA A 282 45.37 9.49 36.45
C ALA A 282 43.97 9.74 35.86
N ILE A 283 43.80 10.66 34.90
CA ILE A 283 42.51 11.08 34.34
C ILE A 283 41.66 9.89 33.84
N PRO A 284 42.18 8.93 33.02
CA PRO A 284 41.39 7.82 32.55
C PRO A 284 40.77 6.96 33.66
N GLY A 285 41.53 6.74 34.76
CA GLY A 285 41.07 5.97 35.91
C GLY A 285 39.97 6.71 36.70
N GLU A 286 40.05 8.01 36.80
CA GLU A 286 39.02 8.84 37.45
C GLU A 286 37.74 8.90 36.64
N VAL A 287 37.86 9.10 35.33
CA VAL A 287 36.70 9.07 34.41
C VAL A 287 36.02 7.71 34.45
N ARG A 288 36.77 6.62 34.48
CA ARG A 288 36.24 5.27 34.64
C ARG A 288 35.41 5.13 35.92
N ARG A 289 35.95 5.56 37.06
CA ARG A 289 35.23 5.51 38.35
C ARG A 289 33.92 6.31 38.32
N ILE A 290 33.94 7.50 37.73
CA ILE A 290 32.75 8.34 37.60
C ILE A 290 31.68 7.66 36.78
N ILE A 291 32.04 7.06 35.63
CA ILE A 291 31.07 6.40 34.75
C ILE A 291 30.53 5.14 35.43
N GLU A 292 31.39 4.30 36.06
CA GLU A 292 30.98 3.09 36.77
C GLU A 292 30.09 3.39 37.99
N ALA A 293 30.23 4.57 38.60
CA ALA A 293 29.36 5.02 39.70
C ALA A 293 28.04 5.64 39.22
N THR A 294 27.90 5.95 37.94
CA THR A 294 26.67 6.51 37.38
C THR A 294 25.67 5.38 37.07
N PRO A 295 24.41 5.44 37.54
CA PRO A 295 23.43 4.43 37.24
C PRO A 295 23.17 4.27 35.74
N ASP A 296 22.86 3.05 35.35
CA ASP A 296 22.50 2.68 33.95
C ASP A 296 23.60 2.97 32.92
N THR A 297 24.86 3.05 33.35
CA THR A 297 26.00 3.25 32.46
C THR A 297 27.04 2.13 32.59
N ARG A 298 27.77 1.88 31.51
CA ARG A 298 28.86 0.93 31.43
C ARG A 298 30.07 1.59 30.76
N PHE A 299 31.18 1.65 31.45
CA PHE A 299 32.42 2.19 30.91
C PHE A 299 32.95 1.27 29.78
N ASP A 300 33.46 1.85 28.71
CA ASP A 300 34.19 1.17 27.64
C ASP A 300 35.68 1.56 27.69
N ARG A 301 36.00 2.84 27.40
CA ARG A 301 37.36 3.36 27.41
C ARG A 301 37.41 4.87 27.61
N CYS A 302 38.54 5.30 28.10
CA CYS A 302 38.96 6.71 28.13
C CYS A 302 40.45 6.75 27.83
N HIS A 303 40.86 7.50 26.80
CA HIS A 303 42.25 7.60 26.40
C HIS A 303 42.62 9.04 26.05
N PHE A 304 43.89 9.36 26.32
CA PHE A 304 44.52 10.55 25.75
C PHE A 304 44.68 10.30 24.24
N LEU A 305 43.92 11.04 23.43
CA LEU A 305 43.78 10.78 22.02
C LEU A 305 44.81 11.51 21.16
N THR A 306 44.97 12.81 21.39
CA THR A 306 45.83 13.66 20.56
C THR A 306 46.18 14.96 21.23
N TYR A 307 47.23 15.59 20.75
CA TYR A 307 47.65 16.94 21.08
C TYR A 307 46.86 17.92 20.20
N GLY A 308 45.90 18.64 20.78
CA GLY A 308 45.14 19.68 20.09
C GLY A 308 45.89 21.00 20.07
N GLU A 309 45.40 22.00 19.34
CA GLU A 309 46.04 23.31 19.23
C GLU A 309 46.22 24.02 20.59
N THR A 310 45.27 23.85 21.50
CA THR A 310 45.23 24.57 22.78
C THR A 310 45.10 23.65 23.99
N THR A 311 44.76 22.39 23.80
CA THR A 311 44.50 21.44 24.87
C THR A 311 44.91 20.01 24.50
N LEU A 312 45.23 19.21 25.51
CA LEU A 312 45.44 17.76 25.41
C LEU A 312 44.07 17.10 25.38
N GLN A 313 43.75 16.40 24.28
CA GLN A 313 42.40 15.86 24.03
C GLN A 313 42.27 14.43 24.56
N PHE A 314 41.22 14.19 25.32
CA PHE A 314 40.78 12.87 25.76
C PHE A 314 39.51 12.48 25.04
N GLU A 315 39.41 11.20 24.59
CA GLU A 315 38.18 10.59 24.13
C GLU A 315 37.68 9.61 25.16
N THR A 316 36.40 9.72 25.49
CA THR A 316 35.70 8.82 26.40
C THR A 316 34.54 8.15 25.67
N VAL A 317 34.44 6.83 25.86
CA VAL A 317 33.36 6.03 25.31
C VAL A 317 32.72 5.27 26.46
N PHE A 318 31.40 5.34 26.52
CA PHE A 318 30.59 4.56 27.45
C PHE A 318 29.26 4.15 26.80
N TYR A 319 28.57 3.22 27.43
CA TYR A 319 27.27 2.77 27.01
C TYR A 319 26.23 3.09 28.08
N VAL A 320 25.06 3.59 27.64
CA VAL A 320 23.87 3.68 28.49
C VAL A 320 23.03 2.44 28.21
N THR A 321 22.73 1.68 29.25
CA THR A 321 22.09 0.34 29.15
C THR A 321 20.59 0.42 28.84
N LYS A 322 20.01 1.63 28.89
CA LYS A 322 18.64 1.92 28.50
C LYS A 322 18.59 2.72 27.19
N PRO A 323 17.68 2.37 26.26
CA PRO A 323 17.62 3.06 24.97
C PRO A 323 17.04 4.47 25.04
N ASP A 324 16.36 4.82 26.15
CA ASP A 324 15.69 6.10 26.32
C ASP A 324 16.65 7.29 26.20
N PHE A 325 16.20 8.32 25.45
CA PHE A 325 17.05 9.50 25.20
C PHE A 325 17.25 10.35 26.46
N ASN A 326 16.22 10.50 27.30
CA ASN A 326 16.32 11.30 28.53
C ASN A 326 17.26 10.64 29.52
N THR A 327 17.20 9.30 29.68
CA THR A 327 18.17 8.55 30.49
C THR A 327 19.61 8.78 30.02
N TYR A 328 19.84 8.82 28.69
CA TYR A 328 21.15 9.15 28.14
C TYR A 328 21.54 10.59 28.46
N ALA A 329 20.67 11.57 28.25
CA ALA A 329 20.95 12.98 28.47
C ALA A 329 21.28 13.27 29.97
N ASP A 330 20.51 12.69 30.88
CA ASP A 330 20.71 12.80 32.32
C ASP A 330 22.01 12.17 32.76
N ALA A 331 22.35 10.97 32.25
CA ALA A 331 23.61 10.29 32.53
C ALA A 331 24.80 11.12 32.02
N GLN A 332 24.70 11.61 30.76
CA GLN A 332 25.74 12.47 30.17
C GLN A 332 25.97 13.74 30.97
N GLN A 333 24.89 14.38 31.43
CA GLN A 333 25.01 15.60 32.30
C GLN A 333 25.67 15.29 33.62
N LYS A 334 25.26 14.19 34.30
CA LYS A 334 25.88 13.80 35.59
C LYS A 334 27.36 13.48 35.44
N ILE A 335 27.72 12.72 34.39
CA ILE A 335 29.11 12.38 34.11
C ILE A 335 29.94 13.65 33.84
N ASN A 336 29.44 14.56 33.00
CA ASN A 336 30.14 15.78 32.67
C ASN A 336 30.37 16.66 33.92
N LEU A 337 29.38 16.83 34.80
CA LEU A 337 29.52 17.57 36.04
C LEU A 337 30.54 16.91 36.98
N ALA A 338 30.46 15.62 37.18
CA ALA A 338 31.36 14.88 38.04
C ALA A 338 32.81 14.89 37.51
N ILE A 339 33.02 14.80 36.19
CA ILE A 339 34.34 14.96 35.58
C ILE A 339 34.87 16.37 35.83
N PHE A 340 34.06 17.42 35.64
CA PHE A 340 34.45 18.80 35.88
C PHE A 340 34.91 19.02 37.34
N GLU A 341 34.09 18.55 38.30
CA GLU A 341 34.41 18.63 39.72
C GLU A 341 35.69 17.88 40.06
N ARG A 342 35.87 16.68 39.53
CA ARG A 342 37.05 15.84 39.81
C ARG A 342 38.34 16.43 39.24
N LEU A 343 38.30 16.89 37.99
CA LEU A 343 39.46 17.53 37.36
C LEU A 343 39.87 18.79 38.11
N ARG A 344 38.90 19.58 38.59
CA ARG A 344 39.17 20.75 39.41
C ARG A 344 39.82 20.38 40.76
N ALA A 345 39.37 19.31 41.41
CA ALA A 345 39.97 18.81 42.65
C ALA A 345 41.40 18.26 42.46
N MET A 346 41.75 17.82 41.24
CA MET A 346 43.09 17.42 40.85
C MET A 346 43.98 18.59 40.36
N ASN A 347 43.53 19.84 40.49
CA ASN A 347 44.18 21.03 39.94
C ASN A 347 44.42 20.96 38.42
N VAL A 348 43.60 20.21 37.68
CA VAL A 348 43.63 20.13 36.24
C VAL A 348 42.70 21.20 35.65
N SER A 349 43.27 22.11 34.86
CA SER A 349 42.53 23.17 34.20
C SER A 349 41.98 22.71 32.85
N LEU A 350 40.69 23.00 32.60
CA LEU A 350 40.03 22.81 31.31
C LEU A 350 40.18 24.01 30.38
N ASN A 351 40.69 25.13 30.90
CA ASN A 351 40.87 26.34 30.12
C ASN A 351 42.12 26.24 29.24
N PRO A 352 42.06 26.64 27.97
CA PRO A 352 43.27 26.88 27.20
C PRO A 352 44.07 27.99 27.84
N PRO A 353 45.41 27.98 27.73
CA PRO A 353 46.23 29.11 28.20
C PRO A 353 45.73 30.40 27.54
N ALA A 354 45.64 31.49 28.33
CA ALA A 354 45.18 32.76 27.83
C ALA A 354 46.03 33.15 26.60
N ARG A 355 45.40 33.32 25.45
CA ARG A 355 46.08 33.92 24.28
C ARG A 355 46.43 35.38 24.65
N ASN A 356 47.67 35.67 24.83
CA ASN A 356 48.17 37.06 24.84
C ASN A 356 47.95 37.60 23.41
N VAL A 357 46.86 38.31 23.20
CA VAL A 357 46.67 39.09 21.98
C VAL A 357 47.60 40.28 22.15
N VAL A 358 48.83 40.19 21.61
CA VAL A 358 49.69 41.36 21.46
C VAL A 358 49.01 42.22 20.40
N ARG A 359 48.33 43.26 20.88
CA ARG A 359 47.86 44.35 20.04
C ARG A 359 49.10 45.13 19.63
N LEU A 360 49.63 44.92 18.44
CA LEU A 360 50.58 45.84 17.84
C LEU A 360 49.84 47.16 17.66
N GLU A 361 50.04 48.12 18.59
CA GLU A 361 49.67 49.47 18.32
C GLU A 361 50.54 49.90 17.13
N GLN A 362 49.95 50.17 16.02
CA GLN A 362 50.57 50.86 14.91
C GLN A 362 50.97 52.24 15.46
N GLU A 363 52.27 52.44 15.65
CA GLU A 363 52.81 53.78 15.84
C GLU A 363 52.25 54.65 14.71
N GLN A 364 51.41 55.61 15.12
CA GLN A 364 51.00 56.68 14.22
C GLN A 364 52.23 57.46 13.96
N GLY A 365 52.80 57.32 12.76
CA GLY A 365 53.90 58.17 12.30
C GLY A 365 53.51 59.63 12.41
N PRO A 366 54.52 60.51 12.58
CA PRO A 366 54.33 61.93 12.91
C PRO A 366 53.42 62.60 11.89
N ARG A 367 52.36 63.25 12.37
CA ARG A 367 51.48 64.08 11.54
C ARG A 367 52.29 65.13 10.84
N SER A 368 52.46 65.02 9.53
CA SER A 368 52.98 66.08 8.68
C SER A 368 52.03 67.29 8.77
N ASN A 369 52.46 68.35 9.42
CA ASN A 369 51.85 69.69 9.34
C ASN A 369 52.12 70.25 7.91
N ALA A 370 51.14 70.09 7.01
CA ALA A 370 51.08 70.83 5.79
C ALA A 370 50.09 72.01 5.96
N PRO A 371 50.49 73.26 5.55
CA PRO A 371 49.72 74.45 5.82
C PRO A 371 48.42 74.47 4.91
N GLU A 372 47.39 75.02 5.51
CA GLU A 372 46.12 75.41 4.80
C GLU A 372 46.41 76.40 3.69
N GLU A 373 46.28 76.03 2.48
CA GLU A 373 46.08 76.98 1.36
C GLU A 373 44.61 77.22 1.11
N THR A 374 44.27 78.43 1.51
CA THR A 374 43.00 79.11 1.19
C THR A 374 42.91 79.30 -0.30
N GLN A 375 41.90 78.72 -0.95
CA GLN A 375 41.44 79.23 -2.22
C GLN A 375 39.88 79.24 -2.25
N SER A 376 39.45 80.48 -2.07
CA SER A 376 38.10 80.94 -2.39
C SER A 376 37.86 81.02 -3.90
N LEU A 377 36.62 80.93 -4.26
CA LEU A 377 35.94 81.61 -5.38
C LEU A 377 35.62 80.79 -6.64
N ARG A 378 34.27 80.76 -6.85
CA ARG A 378 33.51 80.89 -8.10
C ARG A 378 33.43 79.64 -9.01
N THR A 379 32.33 79.22 -9.40
CA THR A 379 30.97 79.77 -9.86
C THR A 379 29.95 78.69 -9.72
#